data_0d783afb78653ac8fa351f17980c9d49
#
_entry.id   0d783afb78653ac8fa351f17980c9d49
#
_cell.length_a   1.000
_cell.length_b   1.000
_cell.length_c   1.000
_cell.angle_alpha   90.00
_cell.angle_beta   90.00
_cell.angle_gamma   90.00
#
_symmetry.space_group_name_H-M   'P 1'
#
loop_
_entity.id
_entity.type
_entity.pdbx_description
1 polymer ?
#
loop_
_entity_poly.entity_id
_entity_poly.type
_entity_poly.pdbx_seq_one_letter_code
_entity_poly.pdbx_strand_id
1 'polypeptide(L)'
;MDSSLEIKTITTLPKEYVNQNISVFNKVLSSLETISELAKDHLKSITSKDGRISNSLLEKHQFRAHGLAWFETYRIGLRETFNWIKLLQDTKNDTDLEYAVMVYAFSEYLNQMRYGIMISQSEVIRPSTLNVDDEKFSFFNSPDVQELIKYGASDNISQIMISSMENGIFPNLGLNDDTL
;
A
#
# COMPACT_ATOMS: atom_id res chain seq x y z
N MET A 1 28.25 -7.58 30.33
CA MET A 1 27.40 -8.23 29.28
C MET A 1 26.99 -7.14 28.33
N ASP A 2 27.80 -6.98 27.32
CA ASP A 2 27.61 -5.93 26.30
C ASP A 2 26.74 -6.53 25.20
N SER A 3 25.45 -6.23 25.23
CA SER A 3 24.53 -6.58 24.16
C SER A 3 24.45 -5.39 23.19
N SER A 4 25.51 -5.20 22.41
CA SER A 4 25.47 -4.38 21.23
C SER A 4 24.49 -5.04 20.26
N LEU A 5 23.25 -4.54 20.23
CA LEU A 5 22.34 -4.78 19.12
C LEU A 5 23.02 -4.20 17.86
N GLU A 6 23.69 -5.09 17.11
CA GLU A 6 24.11 -4.77 15.76
C GLU A 6 22.84 -4.42 14.96
N ILE A 7 22.62 -3.13 14.79
CA ILE A 7 21.67 -2.63 13.77
C ILE A 7 22.28 -3.06 12.43
N LYS A 8 21.80 -4.18 11.87
CA LYS A 8 22.12 -4.55 10.50
C LYS A 8 21.69 -3.39 9.61
N THR A 9 22.67 -2.59 9.20
CA THR A 9 22.46 -1.54 8.21
C THR A 9 21.94 -2.21 6.94
N ILE A 10 20.74 -1.91 6.54
CA ILE A 10 20.17 -2.40 5.28
C ILE A 10 20.96 -1.69 4.17
N THR A 11 21.85 -2.41 3.50
CA THR A 11 22.78 -1.86 2.50
C THR A 11 22.28 -2.03 1.07
N THR A 12 21.22 -2.81 0.85
CA THR A 12 20.65 -3.04 -0.48
C THR A 12 19.97 -1.79 -1.00
N LEU A 13 20.30 -1.38 -2.21
CA LEU A 13 19.65 -0.23 -2.88
C LEU A 13 18.18 -0.54 -3.21
N PRO A 14 17.29 0.47 -3.22
CA PRO A 14 15.86 0.28 -3.43
C PRO A 14 15.51 -0.45 -4.72
N LYS A 15 16.14 -0.11 -5.83
CA LYS A 15 15.96 -0.79 -7.11
C LYS A 15 16.32 -2.27 -7.05
N GLU A 16 17.45 -2.59 -6.46
CA GLU A 16 17.90 -3.98 -6.28
C GLU A 16 16.95 -4.76 -5.37
N TYR A 17 16.54 -4.17 -4.25
CA TYR A 17 15.59 -4.78 -3.32
C TYR A 17 14.27 -5.12 -4.00
N VAL A 18 13.68 -4.18 -4.74
CA VAL A 18 12.41 -4.40 -5.44
C VAL A 18 12.54 -5.50 -6.49
N ASN A 19 13.60 -5.50 -7.28
CA ASN A 19 13.82 -6.53 -8.31
C ASN A 19 13.97 -7.93 -7.71
N GLN A 20 14.62 -8.07 -6.55
CA GLN A 20 14.74 -9.34 -5.84
C GLN A 20 13.42 -9.80 -5.19
N ASN A 21 12.53 -8.88 -4.86
CA ASN A 21 11.31 -9.13 -4.09
C ASN A 21 10.01 -8.89 -4.89
N ILE A 22 10.06 -8.85 -6.21
CA ILE A 22 8.91 -8.57 -7.07
C ILE A 22 7.70 -9.48 -6.79
N SER A 23 7.94 -10.73 -6.39
CA SER A 23 6.90 -11.70 -6.03
C SER A 23 6.15 -11.30 -4.76
N VAL A 24 6.82 -10.63 -3.80
CA VAL A 24 6.20 -10.14 -2.57
C VAL A 24 5.22 -9.01 -2.88
N PHE A 25 5.60 -8.06 -3.73
CA PHE A 25 4.70 -6.99 -4.18
C PHE A 25 3.47 -7.55 -4.90
N ASN A 26 3.64 -8.51 -5.81
CA ASN A 26 2.53 -9.15 -6.50
C ASN A 26 1.61 -9.92 -5.53
N LYS A 27 2.18 -10.63 -4.55
CA LYS A 27 1.42 -11.31 -3.48
C LYS A 27 0.58 -10.31 -2.68
N VAL A 28 1.17 -9.20 -2.25
CA VAL A 28 0.48 -8.14 -1.52
C VAL A 28 -0.69 -7.60 -2.34
N LEU A 29 -0.46 -7.19 -3.58
CA LEU A 29 -1.48 -6.63 -4.46
C LEU A 29 -2.63 -7.61 -4.72
N SER A 30 -2.33 -8.90 -4.91
CA SER A 30 -3.34 -9.96 -5.09
C SER A 30 -4.13 -10.22 -3.82
N SER A 31 -3.49 -10.19 -2.64
CA SER A 31 -4.16 -10.36 -1.35
C SER A 31 -5.12 -9.20 -1.07
N LEU A 32 -4.69 -7.96 -1.32
CA LEU A 32 -5.54 -6.77 -1.17
C LEU A 32 -6.72 -6.78 -2.14
N GLU A 33 -6.53 -7.26 -3.38
CA GLU A 33 -7.61 -7.44 -4.35
C GLU A 33 -8.66 -8.43 -3.84
N THR A 34 -8.22 -9.58 -3.33
CA THR A 34 -9.12 -10.59 -2.76
C THR A 34 -9.95 -10.03 -1.61
N ILE A 35 -9.34 -9.27 -0.69
CA ILE A 35 -10.05 -8.62 0.41
C ILE A 35 -11.07 -7.63 -0.12
N SER A 36 -10.69 -6.82 -1.09
CA SER A 36 -11.55 -5.83 -1.74
C SER A 36 -12.80 -6.47 -2.34
N GLU A 37 -12.65 -7.53 -3.14
CA GLU A 37 -13.79 -8.22 -3.76
C GLU A 37 -14.73 -8.84 -2.71
N LEU A 38 -14.18 -9.48 -1.68
CA LEU A 38 -15.00 -10.03 -0.58
C LEU A 38 -15.77 -8.93 0.17
N ALA A 39 -15.12 -7.80 0.45
CA ALA A 39 -15.75 -6.66 1.12
C ALA A 39 -16.84 -6.01 0.25
N LYS A 40 -16.62 -5.88 -1.07
CA LYS A 40 -17.61 -5.39 -2.04
C LYS A 40 -18.83 -6.30 -2.10
N ASP A 41 -18.62 -7.62 -2.19
CA ASP A 41 -19.70 -8.61 -2.24
C ASP A 41 -20.51 -8.58 -0.94
N HIS A 42 -19.83 -8.50 0.21
CA HIS A 42 -20.52 -8.36 1.49
C HIS A 42 -21.34 -7.07 1.54
N LEU A 43 -20.73 -5.92 1.23
CA LEU A 43 -21.44 -4.63 1.25
C LEU A 43 -22.65 -4.65 0.30
N LYS A 44 -22.48 -5.17 -0.91
CA LYS A 44 -23.56 -5.33 -1.89
C LYS A 44 -24.70 -6.19 -1.33
N SER A 45 -24.38 -7.30 -0.65
CA SER A 45 -25.39 -8.20 -0.08
C SER A 45 -26.28 -7.52 0.98
N ILE A 46 -25.71 -6.65 1.81
CA ILE A 46 -26.44 -5.96 2.91
C ILE A 46 -27.08 -4.63 2.49
N THR A 47 -26.71 -4.08 1.33
CA THR A 47 -27.25 -2.81 0.82
C THR A 47 -28.21 -2.98 -0.35
N SER A 48 -28.40 -4.20 -0.87
CA SER A 48 -29.30 -4.48 -1.98
C SER A 48 -30.70 -4.93 -1.49
N LYS A 49 -31.72 -4.48 -2.22
CA LYS A 49 -33.10 -4.95 -2.11
C LYS A 49 -33.64 -5.17 -3.53
N ASP A 50 -34.26 -6.32 -3.78
CA ASP A 50 -34.82 -6.67 -5.09
C ASP A 50 -33.79 -6.52 -6.24
N GLY A 51 -32.52 -6.94 -5.98
CA GLY A 51 -31.42 -6.89 -6.96
C GLY A 51 -30.85 -5.49 -7.25
N ARG A 52 -31.27 -4.45 -6.54
CA ARG A 52 -30.79 -3.09 -6.70
C ARG A 52 -30.27 -2.51 -5.38
N ILE A 53 -29.30 -1.61 -5.46
CA ILE A 53 -28.83 -0.88 -4.27
C ILE A 53 -29.98 -0.01 -3.73
N SER A 54 -30.23 -0.12 -2.43
CA SER A 54 -31.22 0.66 -1.70
C SER A 54 -30.54 1.81 -0.97
N ASN A 55 -30.94 3.05 -1.24
CA ASN A 55 -30.39 4.23 -0.59
C ASN A 55 -30.55 4.17 0.93
N SER A 56 -31.69 3.71 1.43
CA SER A 56 -31.93 3.60 2.88
C SER A 56 -31.04 2.53 3.55
N LEU A 57 -30.75 1.43 2.87
CA LEU A 57 -29.80 0.42 3.37
C LEU A 57 -28.36 0.91 3.27
N LEU A 58 -28.00 1.62 2.20
CA LEU A 58 -26.67 2.22 2.07
C LEU A 58 -26.43 3.26 3.17
N GLU A 59 -27.41 4.11 3.47
CA GLU A 59 -27.33 5.07 4.57
C GLU A 59 -27.16 4.39 5.93
N LYS A 60 -27.91 3.30 6.18
CA LYS A 60 -27.77 2.48 7.38
C LYS A 60 -26.37 1.88 7.54
N HIS A 61 -25.71 1.55 6.44
CA HIS A 61 -24.39 0.91 6.40
C HIS A 61 -23.26 1.85 5.92
N GLN A 62 -23.49 3.18 6.00
CA GLN A 62 -22.57 4.20 5.47
C GLN A 62 -21.13 4.08 5.97
N PHE A 63 -20.90 3.72 7.24
CA PHE A 63 -19.55 3.53 7.79
C PHE A 63 -18.80 2.40 7.11
N ARG A 64 -19.48 1.30 6.74
CA ARG A 64 -18.85 0.19 5.99
C ARG A 64 -18.56 0.61 4.56
N ALA A 65 -19.49 1.30 3.92
CA ALA A 65 -19.31 1.83 2.56
C ALA A 65 -18.13 2.82 2.50
N HIS A 66 -18.06 3.73 3.47
CA HIS A 66 -16.95 4.67 3.61
C HIS A 66 -15.62 3.97 3.88
N GLY A 67 -15.63 2.98 4.80
CA GLY A 67 -14.45 2.18 5.10
C GLY A 67 -13.92 1.43 3.89
N LEU A 68 -14.81 0.82 3.09
CA LEU A 68 -14.42 0.17 1.84
C LEU A 68 -13.85 1.17 0.83
N ALA A 69 -14.45 2.36 0.68
CA ALA A 69 -13.96 3.38 -0.23
C ALA A 69 -12.51 3.82 0.11
N TRP A 70 -12.19 4.00 1.38
CA TRP A 70 -10.83 4.30 1.82
C TRP A 70 -9.86 3.13 1.61
N PHE A 71 -10.29 1.92 1.92
CA PHE A 71 -9.48 0.72 1.64
C PHE A 71 -9.14 0.61 0.14
N GLU A 72 -10.14 0.85 -0.73
CA GLU A 72 -9.95 0.87 -2.18
C GLU A 72 -8.98 1.97 -2.63
N THR A 73 -9.07 3.16 -2.04
CA THR A 73 -8.14 4.25 -2.35
C THR A 73 -6.69 3.84 -2.09
N TYR A 74 -6.42 3.22 -0.95
CA TYR A 74 -5.07 2.73 -0.61
C TYR A 74 -4.63 1.58 -1.53
N ARG A 75 -5.53 0.61 -1.77
CA ARG A 75 -5.26 -0.52 -2.67
C ARG A 75 -4.92 -0.07 -4.09
N ILE A 76 -5.72 0.83 -4.64
CA ILE A 76 -5.50 1.39 -5.98
C ILE A 76 -4.21 2.20 -5.98
N GLY A 77 -3.98 3.04 -4.97
CA GLY A 77 -2.74 3.81 -4.84
C GLY A 77 -1.49 2.93 -4.90
N LEU A 78 -1.46 1.80 -4.16
CA LEU A 78 -0.35 0.85 -4.21
C LEU A 78 -0.21 0.18 -5.58
N ARG A 79 -1.32 -0.19 -6.23
CA ARG A 79 -1.29 -0.78 -7.56
C ARG A 79 -0.73 0.19 -8.59
N GLU A 80 -1.18 1.44 -8.58
CA GLU A 80 -0.73 2.45 -9.53
C GLU A 80 0.73 2.86 -9.27
N THR A 81 1.17 2.92 -8.02
CA THR A 81 2.59 3.13 -7.69
C THR A 81 3.47 1.99 -8.23
N PHE A 82 2.98 0.74 -8.15
CA PHE A 82 3.70 -0.40 -8.73
C PHE A 82 3.72 -0.38 -10.27
N ASN A 83 2.61 0.00 -10.91
CA ASN A 83 2.52 0.17 -12.35
C ASN A 83 3.41 1.30 -12.86
N TRP A 84 3.50 2.40 -12.11
CA TRP A 84 4.41 3.50 -12.39
C TRP A 84 5.87 3.06 -12.44
N ILE A 85 6.34 2.26 -11.49
CA ILE A 85 7.70 1.70 -11.53
C ILE A 85 7.91 0.84 -12.78
N LYS A 86 6.94 0.00 -13.16
CA LYS A 86 7.05 -0.80 -14.40
C LYS A 86 7.19 0.07 -15.64
N LEU A 87 6.39 1.14 -15.73
CA LEU A 87 6.49 2.09 -16.83
C LEU A 87 7.86 2.74 -16.91
N LEU A 88 8.44 3.13 -15.77
CA LEU A 88 9.77 3.72 -15.73
C LEU A 88 10.87 2.71 -16.10
N GLN A 89 10.75 1.46 -15.70
CA GLN A 89 11.65 0.37 -16.12
C GLN A 89 11.63 0.18 -17.64
N ASP A 90 10.45 0.15 -18.24
CA ASP A 90 10.27 -0.03 -19.69
C ASP A 90 10.89 1.13 -20.47
N THR A 91 10.86 2.32 -19.95
CA THR A 91 11.44 3.53 -20.55
C THR A 91 12.89 3.79 -20.15
N LYS A 92 13.47 2.98 -19.25
CA LYS A 92 14.83 3.11 -18.68
C LYS A 92 15.10 4.46 -18.03
N ASN A 93 14.07 5.06 -17.45
CA ASN A 93 14.11 6.34 -16.74
C ASN A 93 13.98 6.18 -15.23
N ASP A 94 14.19 4.98 -14.71
CA ASP A 94 14.07 4.61 -13.32
C ASP A 94 15.38 4.81 -12.55
N THR A 95 15.31 5.39 -11.38
CA THR A 95 16.42 5.57 -10.42
C THR A 95 16.05 5.01 -9.05
N ASP A 96 17.01 4.92 -8.13
CA ASP A 96 16.73 4.46 -6.77
C ASP A 96 15.72 5.34 -6.01
N LEU A 97 15.54 6.59 -6.41
CA LEU A 97 14.57 7.50 -5.79
C LEU A 97 13.13 7.02 -6.00
N GLU A 98 12.75 6.64 -7.23
CA GLU A 98 11.39 6.16 -7.52
C GLU A 98 11.08 4.87 -6.77
N TYR A 99 12.07 3.97 -6.68
CA TYR A 99 11.93 2.74 -5.89
C TYR A 99 11.85 3.01 -4.40
N ALA A 100 12.59 3.99 -3.87
CA ALA A 100 12.47 4.42 -2.47
C ALA A 100 11.07 4.95 -2.18
N VAL A 101 10.51 5.80 -3.05
CA VAL A 101 9.13 6.29 -2.93
C VAL A 101 8.12 5.13 -2.93
N MET A 102 8.29 4.15 -3.83
CA MET A 102 7.40 2.99 -3.89
C MET A 102 7.46 2.14 -2.62
N VAL A 103 8.65 1.75 -2.16
CA VAL A 103 8.76 0.87 -0.97
C VAL A 103 8.29 1.59 0.29
N TYR A 104 8.52 2.90 0.40
CA TYR A 104 7.99 3.73 1.48
C TYR A 104 6.46 3.77 1.46
N ALA A 105 5.85 4.02 0.30
CA ALA A 105 4.39 4.00 0.15
C ALA A 105 3.79 2.64 0.51
N PHE A 106 4.39 1.53 0.06
CA PHE A 106 3.97 0.18 0.46
C PHE A 106 4.07 -0.03 1.96
N SER A 107 5.17 0.38 2.59
CA SER A 107 5.37 0.26 4.04
C SER A 107 4.29 1.01 4.81
N GLU A 108 4.08 2.29 4.50
CA GLU A 108 3.12 3.15 5.18
C GLU A 108 1.67 2.68 4.99
N TYR A 109 1.28 2.40 3.75
CA TYR A 109 -0.09 2.01 3.46
C TYR A 109 -0.42 0.62 4.02
N LEU A 110 0.50 -0.34 3.96
CA LEU A 110 0.29 -1.66 4.57
C LEU A 110 0.16 -1.60 6.08
N ASN A 111 0.96 -0.76 6.74
CA ASN A 111 0.82 -0.52 8.19
C ASN A 111 -0.55 0.07 8.53
N GLN A 112 -0.99 1.08 7.81
CA GLN A 112 -2.29 1.69 8.02
C GLN A 112 -3.44 0.73 7.71
N MET A 113 -3.37 -0.03 6.61
CA MET A 113 -4.39 -1.03 6.28
C MET A 113 -4.46 -2.16 7.31
N ARG A 114 -3.33 -2.53 7.93
CA ARG A 114 -3.25 -3.56 8.97
C ARG A 114 -3.80 -3.10 10.32
N TYR A 115 -3.44 -1.90 10.76
CA TYR A 115 -3.76 -1.41 12.10
C TYR A 115 -4.92 -0.43 12.13
N GLY A 116 -5.20 0.24 11.04
CA GLY A 116 -6.29 1.18 10.87
C GLY A 116 -5.88 2.39 10.03
N ILE A 117 -6.63 2.66 8.96
CA ILE A 117 -6.49 3.85 8.14
C ILE A 117 -7.09 5.02 8.92
N MET A 118 -6.26 5.96 9.30
CA MET A 118 -6.68 7.14 10.06
C MET A 118 -7.22 8.21 9.11
N ILE A 119 -8.52 8.46 9.17
CA ILE A 119 -9.19 9.49 8.37
C ILE A 119 -9.26 10.81 9.15
N SER A 120 -9.54 10.72 10.45
CA SER A 120 -9.57 11.86 11.36
C SER A 120 -9.25 11.40 12.80
N GLN A 121 -9.25 12.32 13.74
CA GLN A 121 -9.04 11.99 15.17
C GLN A 121 -10.11 11.04 15.72
N SER A 122 -11.30 11.01 15.13
CA SER A 122 -12.43 10.20 15.59
C SER A 122 -12.81 9.05 14.66
N GLU A 123 -12.20 8.97 13.48
CA GLU A 123 -12.54 7.96 12.48
C GLU A 123 -11.30 7.18 12.02
N VAL A 124 -11.29 5.89 12.34
CA VAL A 124 -10.24 4.96 11.95
C VAL A 124 -10.88 3.74 11.29
N ILE A 125 -10.53 3.49 10.04
CA ILE A 125 -11.00 2.33 9.29
C ILE A 125 -10.10 1.13 9.60
N ARG A 126 -10.65 0.14 10.29
CA ARG A 126 -9.93 -1.08 10.66
C ARG A 126 -10.30 -2.25 9.74
N PRO A 127 -9.47 -3.30 9.63
CA PRO A 127 -9.82 -4.53 8.91
C PRO A 127 -11.24 -5.05 9.27
N SER A 128 -11.61 -5.04 10.53
CA SER A 128 -12.94 -5.46 11.01
C SER A 128 -14.11 -4.65 10.42
N THR A 129 -13.88 -3.42 9.96
CA THR A 129 -14.90 -2.58 9.29
C THR A 129 -15.35 -3.19 7.98
N LEU A 130 -14.46 -3.92 7.29
CA LEU A 130 -14.72 -4.52 5.98
C LEU A 130 -15.56 -5.80 6.07
N ASN A 131 -15.66 -6.40 7.26
CA ASN A 131 -16.39 -7.65 7.51
C ASN A 131 -15.94 -8.80 6.58
N VAL A 132 -14.64 -8.93 6.43
CA VAL A 132 -13.96 -10.03 5.75
C VAL A 132 -13.27 -10.88 6.82
N ASP A 133 -13.20 -12.19 6.61
CA ASP A 133 -12.59 -13.13 7.55
C ASP A 133 -11.14 -12.75 7.89
N ASP A 134 -10.78 -12.79 9.16
CA ASP A 134 -9.46 -12.40 9.67
C ASP A 134 -8.31 -13.18 9.01
N GLU A 135 -8.56 -14.41 8.60
CA GLU A 135 -7.61 -15.25 7.87
C GLU A 135 -7.12 -14.57 6.58
N LYS A 136 -7.96 -13.81 5.90
CA LYS A 136 -7.61 -13.09 4.67
C LYS A 136 -6.58 -11.98 4.91
N PHE A 137 -6.52 -11.47 6.15
CA PHE A 137 -5.53 -10.48 6.58
C PHE A 137 -4.23 -11.11 7.10
N SER A 138 -4.15 -12.45 7.19
CA SER A 138 -2.96 -13.13 7.72
C SER A 138 -1.68 -12.86 6.92
N PHE A 139 -1.78 -12.52 5.62
CA PHE A 139 -0.64 -12.19 4.78
C PHE A 139 0.17 -11.00 5.34
N PHE A 140 -0.47 -10.04 6.02
CA PHE A 140 0.23 -8.95 6.69
C PHE A 140 1.28 -9.43 7.71
N ASN A 141 1.09 -10.62 8.27
CA ASN A 141 1.98 -11.20 9.27
C ASN A 141 3.04 -12.14 8.66
N SER A 142 3.00 -12.37 7.34
CA SER A 142 4.00 -13.22 6.71
C SER A 142 5.39 -12.58 6.75
N PRO A 143 6.47 -13.37 6.96
CA PRO A 143 7.82 -12.82 7.14
C PRO A 143 8.28 -11.90 6.01
N ASP A 144 7.97 -12.27 4.78
CA ASP A 144 8.30 -11.51 3.57
C ASP A 144 7.62 -10.13 3.52
N VAL A 145 6.33 -10.05 3.90
CA VAL A 145 5.59 -8.77 3.97
C VAL A 145 6.08 -7.92 5.13
N GLN A 146 6.40 -8.55 6.29
CA GLN A 146 6.98 -7.83 7.41
C GLN A 146 8.37 -7.27 7.09
N GLU A 147 9.17 -8.00 6.33
CA GLU A 147 10.47 -7.50 5.85
C GLU A 147 10.30 -6.32 4.89
N LEU A 148 9.35 -6.40 3.95
CA LEU A 148 9.01 -5.28 3.07
C LEU A 148 8.62 -4.03 3.87
N ILE A 149 7.72 -4.17 4.86
CA ILE A 149 7.29 -3.07 5.71
C ILE A 149 8.49 -2.46 6.45
N LYS A 150 9.34 -3.31 7.05
CA LYS A 150 10.52 -2.87 7.77
C LYS A 150 11.54 -2.18 6.85
N TYR A 151 11.74 -2.72 5.64
CA TYR A 151 12.64 -2.13 4.65
C TYR A 151 12.18 -0.74 4.23
N GLY A 152 10.89 -0.59 3.85
CA GLY A 152 10.34 0.69 3.42
C GLY A 152 10.30 1.76 4.52
N ALA A 153 10.17 1.37 5.79
CA ALA A 153 10.20 2.25 6.96
C ALA A 153 11.62 2.55 7.47
N SER A 154 12.67 2.08 6.79
CA SER A 154 14.04 2.26 7.28
C SER A 154 14.57 3.67 7.08
N ASP A 155 15.49 4.10 7.96
CA ASP A 155 16.17 5.38 7.86
C ASP A 155 16.89 5.55 6.51
N ASN A 156 17.41 4.45 5.95
CA ASN A 156 18.07 4.47 4.64
C ASN A 156 17.12 4.92 3.52
N ILE A 157 15.88 4.41 3.49
CA ILE A 157 14.88 4.83 2.50
C ILE A 157 14.51 6.30 2.68
N SER A 158 14.27 6.73 3.93
CA SER A 158 13.99 8.13 4.24
C SER A 158 15.13 9.05 3.82
N GLN A 159 16.39 8.63 4.08
CA GLN A 159 17.57 9.42 3.75
C GLN A 159 17.78 9.58 2.23
N ILE A 160 17.48 8.53 1.43
CA ILE A 160 17.52 8.65 -0.04
C ILE A 160 16.53 9.71 -0.52
N MET A 161 15.29 9.71 -0.03
CA MET A 161 14.27 10.68 -0.41
C MET A 161 14.64 12.10 0.03
N ILE A 162 15.09 12.28 1.28
CA ILE A 162 15.49 13.59 1.84
C ILE A 162 16.68 14.16 1.06
N SER A 163 17.75 13.38 0.87
CA SER A 163 18.94 13.83 0.16
C SER A 163 18.65 14.19 -1.30
N SER A 164 17.74 13.47 -1.96
CA SER A 164 17.29 13.81 -3.31
C SER A 164 16.59 15.16 -3.34
N MET A 165 15.65 15.40 -2.41
CA MET A 165 14.94 16.69 -2.30
C MET A 165 15.88 17.85 -2.01
N GLU A 166 16.85 17.68 -1.10
CA GLU A 166 17.87 18.70 -0.76
C GLU A 166 18.73 19.07 -1.98
N ASN A 167 18.96 18.13 -2.89
CA ASN A 167 19.69 18.35 -4.14
C ASN A 167 18.80 18.80 -5.31
N GLY A 168 17.50 19.05 -5.09
CA GLY A 168 16.54 19.46 -6.12
C GLY A 168 16.21 18.35 -7.12
N ILE A 169 16.44 17.09 -6.74
CA ILE A 169 16.11 15.91 -7.55
C ILE A 169 14.70 15.42 -7.15
N PHE A 170 13.82 15.31 -8.14
CA PHE A 170 12.44 14.85 -7.96
C PHE A 170 12.20 13.55 -8.71
N PRO A 171 11.27 12.71 -8.24
CA PRO A 171 10.93 11.48 -8.95
C PRO A 171 10.43 11.75 -10.37
N ASN A 172 10.82 10.91 -11.31
CA ASN A 172 10.29 10.95 -12.66
C ASN A 172 8.83 10.47 -12.65
N LEU A 173 7.91 11.32 -13.08
CA LEU A 173 6.48 10.98 -13.12
C LEU A 173 6.08 10.08 -14.29
N GLY A 174 6.98 9.81 -15.24
CA GLY A 174 6.69 9.03 -16.44
C GLY A 174 5.82 9.80 -17.46
N LEU A 175 5.69 11.13 -17.29
CA LEU A 175 4.94 11.97 -18.21
C LEU A 175 5.81 12.30 -19.43
N ASN A 176 5.24 12.18 -20.62
CA ASN A 176 5.86 12.63 -21.87
C ASN A 176 5.50 14.09 -22.11
N ASP A 177 6.30 14.80 -22.94
CA ASP A 177 6.03 16.20 -23.34
C ASP A 177 4.62 16.39 -23.96
N ASP A 178 4.03 15.33 -24.50
CA ASP A 178 2.66 15.32 -25.07
C ASP A 178 1.56 15.24 -24.00
N THR A 179 1.90 15.07 -22.71
CA THR A 179 0.95 14.92 -21.58
C THR A 179 0.87 16.17 -20.70
N LEU A 180 1.67 17.18 -20.98
CA LEU A 180 1.69 18.51 -20.35
C LEU A 180 1.08 19.54 -21.28
#